data_e015c8d2a92c0458e0b8c2641cc0b8aa
#
_entry.id   e015c8d2a92c0458e0b8c2641cc0b8aa
#
_cell.length_a   1.000
_cell.length_b   1.000
_cell.length_c   1.000
_cell.angle_alpha   90.00
_cell.angle_beta   90.00
_cell.angle_gamma   90.00
#
_symmetry.space_group_name_H-M   'P 1'
#
loop_
_entity.id
_entity.type
_entity.pdbx_description
1 polymer ?
#
loop_
_entity_poly.entity_id
_entity_poly.type
_entity_poly.pdbx_seq_one_letter_code
_entity_poly.pdbx_strand_id
1 'polypeptide(L)'
;MASNTPTPSRLRSLRRPALAGVLASAALLLMVPAAGASTLSSNWAGWVALPTSSSHAGFSSVSGTWQVPRLSCNAGQSTYSAAWVGLGGYKQSSNALEQVGVDADCSRYGQPHYDSWYELIPAAPVNIPIAVHAGDQMTGSVTVRGTHVTLRLRNLTTGVRYSTTRHTSQIDVSSADWILEAPSSCTASACQTLPLANFGGVSFTAATATSGSHTGPVEDTGWSTAQIELRQGARPGTARFANGHVLPANEVIATATAAEGPLGAFSVDWSERQPQGEGHRPRSFGEAAPFGEGAYSGS
;
A
#
# COMPACT_ATOMS: atom_id res chain seq x y z
N MET A 1 89.01 -49.42 28.12
CA MET A 1 88.76 -48.33 29.07
C MET A 1 88.84 -47.08 28.31
N ALA A 2 87.72 -46.55 27.90
CA ALA A 2 87.58 -45.38 27.08
C ALA A 2 86.88 -44.27 27.88
N SER A 3 87.55 -43.15 28.09
CA SER A 3 87.03 -42.01 28.78
C SER A 3 86.30 -41.06 27.77
N ASN A 4 85.05 -40.81 28.02
CA ASN A 4 84.22 -39.86 27.28
C ASN A 4 84.26 -38.50 27.94
N THR A 5 84.72 -37.51 27.22
CA THR A 5 84.60 -36.10 27.58
C THR A 5 83.37 -35.47 26.82
N PRO A 6 82.51 -34.71 27.47
CA PRO A 6 81.38 -34.12 26.81
C PRO A 6 81.71 -32.72 26.21
N THR A 7 81.22 -32.50 24.99
CA THR A 7 81.30 -31.25 24.21
C THR A 7 80.21 -30.27 24.61
N PRO A 8 80.48 -28.98 24.70
CA PRO A 8 79.48 -28.00 25.11
C PRO A 8 78.48 -27.63 23.93
N SER A 9 77.20 -27.71 24.19
CA SER A 9 76.14 -27.37 23.29
C SER A 9 75.98 -25.85 23.17
N ARG A 10 76.02 -25.37 21.93
CA ARG A 10 75.75 -23.99 21.60
C ARG A 10 74.19 -23.70 21.64
N LEU A 11 73.79 -22.75 22.44
CA LEU A 11 72.47 -22.19 22.49
C LEU A 11 72.20 -21.41 21.19
N ARG A 12 71.24 -21.90 20.35
CA ARG A 12 70.70 -21.20 19.25
C ARG A 12 69.54 -20.34 19.76
N SER A 13 69.66 -19.01 19.63
CA SER A 13 68.60 -18.03 19.86
C SER A 13 67.50 -18.15 18.80
N LEU A 14 66.31 -18.60 19.21
CA LEU A 14 65.11 -18.61 18.37
C LEU A 14 64.54 -17.19 18.29
N ARG A 15 64.72 -16.55 17.15
CA ARG A 15 63.99 -15.32 16.81
C ARG A 15 62.52 -15.68 16.53
N ARG A 16 61.59 -15.16 17.33
CA ARG A 16 60.14 -15.27 17.11
C ARG A 16 59.75 -14.34 15.93
N PRO A 17 59.02 -14.82 14.93
CA PRO A 17 58.42 -13.92 13.94
C PRO A 17 57.21 -13.21 14.57
N ALA A 18 57.16 -11.88 14.45
CA ALA A 18 55.99 -11.07 14.78
C ALA A 18 54.89 -11.35 13.76
N LEU A 19 53.79 -11.97 14.19
CA LEU A 19 52.57 -12.04 13.39
C LEU A 19 51.92 -10.65 13.40
N ALA A 20 52.01 -9.96 12.28
CA ALA A 20 51.16 -8.77 12.00
C ALA A 20 49.76 -9.29 11.67
N GLY A 21 48.83 -9.17 12.62
CA GLY A 21 47.43 -9.47 12.42
C GLY A 21 46.79 -8.37 11.54
N VAL A 22 46.45 -8.67 10.31
CA VAL A 22 45.59 -7.85 9.45
C VAL A 22 44.16 -8.09 9.91
N LEU A 23 43.60 -7.11 10.64
CA LEU A 23 42.18 -7.03 10.91
C LEU A 23 41.46 -6.63 9.60
N ALA A 24 40.96 -7.60 8.87
CA ALA A 24 40.04 -7.39 7.77
C ALA A 24 38.65 -7.02 8.36
N SER A 25 38.36 -5.71 8.42
CA SER A 25 37.01 -5.23 8.72
C SER A 25 36.10 -5.56 7.54
N ALA A 26 35.32 -6.65 7.65
CA ALA A 26 34.24 -6.94 6.73
C ALA A 26 33.14 -5.89 6.94
N ALA A 27 33.10 -4.86 6.11
CA ALA A 27 31.95 -3.97 6.02
C ALA A 27 30.78 -4.76 5.45
N LEU A 28 29.83 -5.11 6.32
CA LEU A 28 28.53 -5.67 5.92
C LEU A 28 27.77 -4.51 5.23
N LEU A 29 27.80 -4.46 3.91
CA LEU A 29 26.93 -3.63 3.12
C LEU A 29 25.51 -4.17 3.29
N LEU A 30 24.75 -3.57 4.21
CA LEU A 30 23.31 -3.71 4.26
C LEU A 30 22.77 -3.15 2.94
N MET A 31 22.44 -4.02 1.99
CA MET A 31 21.65 -3.66 0.83
C MET A 31 20.27 -3.27 1.35
N VAL A 32 20.05 -1.97 1.55
CA VAL A 32 18.71 -1.42 1.70
C VAL A 32 18.04 -1.63 0.35
N PRO A 33 16.95 -2.41 0.26
CA PRO A 33 16.22 -2.52 -1.00
C PRO A 33 15.82 -1.11 -1.42
N ALA A 34 16.11 -0.75 -2.65
CA ALA A 34 15.64 0.50 -3.22
C ALA A 34 14.10 0.44 -3.14
N ALA A 35 13.50 1.33 -2.37
CA ALA A 35 12.05 1.51 -2.37
C ALA A 35 11.65 1.81 -3.82
N GLY A 36 10.98 0.85 -4.47
CA GLY A 36 10.45 1.03 -5.82
C GLY A 36 9.53 2.26 -5.81
N ALA A 37 9.61 3.08 -6.86
CA ALA A 37 8.73 4.23 -6.97
C ALA A 37 7.27 3.75 -6.98
N SER A 38 6.45 4.23 -6.04
CA SER A 38 5.02 3.91 -6.00
C SER A 38 4.29 4.54 -7.19
N THR A 39 3.27 3.86 -7.69
CA THR A 39 2.36 4.40 -8.69
C THR A 39 1.27 5.21 -8.00
N LEU A 40 1.03 6.43 -8.47
CA LEU A 40 -0.03 7.29 -7.91
C LEU A 40 -1.39 6.98 -8.51
N SER A 41 -2.39 6.88 -7.66
CA SER A 41 -3.80 6.72 -8.01
C SER A 41 -4.67 7.76 -7.31
N SER A 42 -5.78 8.15 -7.92
CA SER A 42 -6.78 9.04 -7.28
C SER A 42 -7.73 8.29 -6.35
N ASN A 43 -7.77 6.95 -6.42
CA ASN A 43 -8.76 6.14 -5.73
C ASN A 43 -8.25 4.82 -5.15
N TRP A 44 -7.10 4.29 -5.56
CA TRP A 44 -6.56 3.01 -5.09
C TRP A 44 -5.29 3.18 -4.27
N ALA A 45 -5.16 2.40 -3.20
CA ALA A 45 -3.93 2.14 -2.46
C ALA A 45 -3.78 0.64 -2.21
N GLY A 46 -2.58 0.11 -2.28
CA GLY A 46 -2.35 -1.32 -2.08
C GLY A 46 -1.28 -1.88 -3.01
N TRP A 47 -1.49 -3.09 -3.46
CA TRP A 47 -0.57 -3.79 -4.35
C TRP A 47 -1.28 -4.41 -5.54
N VAL A 48 -0.58 -4.39 -6.68
CA VAL A 48 -1.02 -4.99 -7.94
C VAL A 48 0.09 -5.89 -8.46
N ALA A 49 -0.24 -7.16 -8.73
CA ALA A 49 0.64 -8.07 -9.46
C ALA A 49 0.32 -8.03 -10.95
N LEU A 50 1.37 -8.03 -11.78
CA LEU A 50 1.28 -7.91 -13.23
C LEU A 50 2.02 -9.05 -13.91
N PRO A 51 1.47 -9.72 -14.94
CA PRO A 51 2.16 -10.77 -15.65
C PRO A 51 3.48 -10.25 -16.25
N THR A 52 4.54 -11.04 -16.14
CA THR A 52 5.78 -10.73 -16.86
C THR A 52 5.59 -10.99 -18.37
N SER A 53 6.41 -10.34 -19.20
CA SER A 53 6.38 -10.52 -20.66
C SER A 53 6.62 -11.96 -21.13
N SER A 54 7.18 -12.81 -20.26
CA SER A 54 7.39 -14.24 -20.53
C SER A 54 6.18 -15.10 -20.21
N SER A 55 5.22 -14.63 -19.40
CA SER A 55 3.97 -15.31 -19.10
C SER A 55 2.86 -14.77 -19.99
N HIS A 56 2.47 -15.52 -21.04
CA HIS A 56 1.31 -15.19 -21.87
C HIS A 56 -0.04 -15.44 -21.16
N ALA A 57 0.00 -16.07 -19.99
CA ALA A 57 -1.18 -16.35 -19.19
C ALA A 57 -1.40 -15.22 -18.19
N GLY A 58 -2.59 -14.61 -18.20
CA GLY A 58 -3.04 -13.73 -17.13
C GLY A 58 -3.23 -14.48 -15.81
N PHE A 59 -3.72 -13.80 -14.82
CA PHE A 59 -4.05 -14.41 -13.53
C PHE A 59 -5.35 -15.20 -13.61
N SER A 60 -5.37 -16.38 -13.01
CA SER A 60 -6.58 -17.19 -12.93
C SER A 60 -7.26 -17.13 -11.56
N SER A 61 -6.55 -16.66 -10.53
CA SER A 61 -7.09 -16.50 -9.19
C SER A 61 -6.31 -15.46 -8.39
N VAL A 62 -7.02 -14.81 -7.49
CA VAL A 62 -6.49 -13.94 -6.44
C VAL A 62 -7.19 -14.24 -5.13
N SER A 63 -6.50 -14.13 -4.02
CA SER A 63 -7.08 -14.21 -2.67
C SER A 63 -6.33 -13.35 -1.69
N GLY A 64 -7.02 -12.96 -0.62
CA GLY A 64 -6.44 -12.19 0.48
C GLY A 64 -7.32 -12.24 1.71
N THR A 65 -6.74 -11.94 2.85
CA THR A 65 -7.42 -11.81 4.14
C THR A 65 -7.10 -10.43 4.70
N TRP A 66 -8.10 -9.74 5.21
CA TRP A 66 -7.94 -8.42 5.82
C TRP A 66 -8.78 -8.27 7.06
N GLN A 67 -8.40 -7.35 7.93
CA GLN A 67 -9.22 -6.94 9.06
C GLN A 67 -10.07 -5.73 8.67
N VAL A 68 -11.36 -5.78 8.94
CA VAL A 68 -12.27 -4.65 8.73
C VAL A 68 -11.88 -3.50 9.64
N PRO A 69 -11.60 -2.30 9.09
CA PRO A 69 -11.10 -1.19 9.88
C PRO A 69 -12.14 -0.63 10.83
N ARG A 70 -11.66 -0.02 11.92
CA ARG A 70 -12.47 0.85 12.76
C ARG A 70 -12.37 2.27 12.22
N LEU A 71 -13.48 2.82 11.77
CA LEU A 71 -13.51 4.15 11.17
C LEU A 71 -13.51 5.26 12.23
N SER A 72 -12.84 6.38 11.89
CA SER A 72 -12.98 7.66 12.57
C SER A 72 -13.96 8.54 11.79
N CYS A 73 -15.23 8.55 12.22
CA CYS A 73 -16.30 9.24 11.53
C CYS A 73 -16.61 10.59 12.19
N ASN A 74 -16.69 11.65 11.38
CA ASN A 74 -17.09 12.98 11.80
C ASN A 74 -18.49 13.32 11.27
N ALA A 75 -19.32 13.99 12.06
CA ALA A 75 -20.59 14.50 11.58
C ALA A 75 -20.37 15.65 10.57
N GLY A 76 -21.28 15.79 9.61
CA GLY A 76 -21.27 16.83 8.59
C GLY A 76 -20.79 16.37 7.21
N GLN A 77 -20.03 15.29 7.13
CA GLN A 77 -19.51 14.77 5.87
C GLN A 77 -19.67 13.24 5.78
N SER A 78 -20.13 12.75 4.63
CA SER A 78 -20.03 11.33 4.30
C SER A 78 -18.67 11.04 3.68
N THR A 79 -18.03 9.96 4.12
CA THR A 79 -16.74 9.49 3.58
C THR A 79 -16.80 7.98 3.37
N TYR A 80 -16.02 7.46 2.44
CA TYR A 80 -16.17 6.12 1.88
C TYR A 80 -14.84 5.41 1.79
N SER A 81 -14.83 4.12 2.04
CA SER A 81 -13.67 3.27 1.75
C SER A 81 -14.10 1.84 1.50
N ALA A 82 -13.35 1.12 0.66
CA ALA A 82 -13.59 -0.29 0.37
C ALA A 82 -12.27 -1.06 0.43
N ALA A 83 -12.26 -2.20 1.13
CA ALA A 83 -11.14 -3.14 1.11
C ALA A 83 -11.55 -4.38 0.31
N TRP A 84 -10.77 -4.74 -0.72
CA TRP A 84 -11.15 -5.81 -1.64
C TRP A 84 -9.96 -6.52 -2.30
N VAL A 85 -10.26 -7.67 -2.92
CA VAL A 85 -9.37 -8.38 -3.82
C VAL A 85 -10.04 -8.59 -5.16
N GLY A 86 -9.27 -8.49 -6.26
CA GLY A 86 -9.82 -8.56 -7.61
C GLY A 86 -8.84 -9.00 -8.68
N LEU A 87 -9.37 -9.26 -9.87
CA LEU A 87 -8.60 -9.50 -11.10
C LEU A 87 -8.96 -8.42 -12.12
N GLY A 88 -7.94 -7.82 -12.75
CA GLY A 88 -8.11 -6.81 -13.81
C GLY A 88 -8.33 -5.39 -13.31
N GLY A 89 -8.67 -4.48 -14.23
CA GLY A 89 -8.98 -3.08 -13.90
C GLY A 89 -7.77 -2.14 -13.76
N TYR A 90 -6.56 -2.65 -13.57
CA TYR A 90 -5.38 -1.81 -13.37
C TYR A 90 -4.97 -1.01 -14.62
N LYS A 91 -5.09 -1.60 -15.80
CA LYS A 91 -4.76 -0.89 -17.05
C LYS A 91 -5.84 0.12 -17.40
N GLN A 92 -5.47 1.33 -17.81
CA GLN A 92 -6.42 2.36 -18.25
C GLN A 92 -7.33 1.93 -19.42
N SER A 93 -6.89 0.95 -20.22
CA SER A 93 -7.67 0.38 -21.30
C SER A 93 -8.62 -0.73 -20.87
N SER A 94 -8.58 -1.12 -19.59
CA SER A 94 -9.48 -2.15 -19.06
C SER A 94 -10.88 -1.60 -18.88
N ASN A 95 -11.87 -2.39 -19.27
CA ASN A 95 -13.28 -2.14 -19.05
C ASN A 95 -13.94 -3.23 -18.20
N ALA A 96 -13.13 -4.07 -17.56
CA ALA A 96 -13.57 -5.16 -16.71
C ALA A 96 -12.72 -5.24 -15.45
N LEU A 97 -13.34 -5.64 -14.36
CA LEU A 97 -12.73 -5.91 -13.06
C LEU A 97 -13.65 -6.88 -12.31
N GLU A 98 -13.12 -8.00 -11.88
CA GLU A 98 -13.82 -9.00 -11.10
C GLU A 98 -13.36 -8.90 -9.65
N GLN A 99 -14.22 -8.44 -8.75
CA GLN A 99 -13.81 -8.11 -7.38
C GLN A 99 -14.84 -8.52 -6.31
N VAL A 100 -14.33 -8.72 -5.09
CA VAL A 100 -15.12 -9.01 -3.90
C VAL A 100 -14.53 -8.32 -2.70
N GLY A 101 -15.36 -7.66 -1.90
CA GLY A 101 -14.87 -6.82 -0.83
C GLY A 101 -15.88 -6.44 0.23
N VAL A 102 -15.46 -5.46 1.03
CA VAL A 102 -16.22 -4.88 2.13
C VAL A 102 -16.09 -3.37 2.06
N ASP A 103 -17.22 -2.66 2.10
CA ASP A 103 -17.27 -1.23 2.30
C ASP A 103 -17.15 -0.89 3.79
N ALA A 104 -16.51 0.22 4.05
CA ALA A 104 -16.41 0.81 5.38
C ALA A 104 -16.60 2.33 5.23
N ASP A 105 -17.80 2.78 5.51
CA ASP A 105 -18.27 4.12 5.20
C ASP A 105 -18.68 4.89 6.45
N CYS A 106 -18.52 6.20 6.40
CA CYS A 106 -19.05 7.11 7.39
C CYS A 106 -20.26 7.86 6.83
N SER A 107 -21.37 7.76 7.53
CA SER A 107 -22.54 8.60 7.21
C SER A 107 -22.31 10.06 7.58
N ARG A 108 -23.09 10.97 7.01
CA ARG A 108 -23.07 12.41 7.36
C ARG A 108 -23.41 12.70 8.84
N TYR A 109 -23.91 11.70 9.55
CA TYR A 109 -24.22 11.80 10.99
C TYR A 109 -23.07 11.31 11.88
N GLY A 110 -21.90 10.97 11.28
CA GLY A 110 -20.75 10.47 12.02
C GLY A 110 -20.88 9.00 12.46
N GLN A 111 -21.75 8.23 11.79
CA GLN A 111 -21.94 6.81 12.11
C GLN A 111 -21.24 5.92 11.08
N PRO A 112 -20.45 4.94 11.52
CA PRO A 112 -19.86 3.96 10.63
C PRO A 112 -20.91 2.98 10.10
N HIS A 113 -20.74 2.55 8.87
CA HIS A 113 -21.55 1.55 8.19
C HIS A 113 -20.64 0.60 7.43
N TYR A 114 -21.00 -0.70 7.39
CA TYR A 114 -20.20 -1.74 6.76
C TYR A 114 -21.11 -2.66 5.96
N ASP A 115 -20.75 -2.86 4.66
CA ASP A 115 -21.44 -3.77 3.75
C ASP A 115 -20.45 -4.71 3.07
N SER A 116 -20.90 -5.89 2.72
CA SER A 116 -20.14 -6.83 1.90
C SER A 116 -20.75 -6.96 0.52
N TRP A 117 -19.90 -7.06 -0.50
CA TRP A 117 -20.34 -7.04 -1.89
C TRP A 117 -19.39 -7.80 -2.81
N TYR A 118 -19.85 -8.08 -4.03
CA TYR A 118 -19.03 -8.42 -5.17
C TYR A 118 -19.44 -7.59 -6.39
N GLU A 119 -18.52 -7.40 -7.32
CA GLU A 119 -18.78 -6.64 -8.54
C GLU A 119 -18.07 -7.28 -9.73
N LEU A 120 -18.71 -7.21 -10.90
CA LEU A 120 -18.17 -7.58 -12.19
C LEU A 120 -18.36 -6.39 -13.13
N ILE A 121 -17.40 -5.47 -13.16
CA ILE A 121 -17.48 -4.26 -13.99
C ILE A 121 -17.64 -4.69 -15.47
N PRO A 122 -18.61 -4.05 -16.21
CA PRO A 122 -19.30 -2.81 -15.91
C PRO A 122 -20.65 -2.96 -15.20
N ALA A 123 -21.02 -4.14 -14.71
CA ALA A 123 -22.26 -4.28 -13.95
C ALA A 123 -22.11 -3.62 -12.57
N ALA A 124 -23.24 -3.18 -12.01
CA ALA A 124 -23.23 -2.60 -10.65
C ALA A 124 -22.89 -3.64 -9.58
N PRO A 125 -22.35 -3.20 -8.43
CA PRO A 125 -22.05 -4.09 -7.31
C PRO A 125 -23.32 -4.77 -6.77
N VAL A 126 -23.14 -5.97 -6.25
CA VAL A 126 -24.20 -6.81 -5.67
C VAL A 126 -23.88 -7.07 -4.21
N ASN A 127 -24.78 -6.65 -3.31
CA ASN A 127 -24.61 -6.87 -1.89
C ASN A 127 -24.65 -8.38 -1.55
N ILE A 128 -23.75 -8.77 -0.66
CA ILE A 128 -23.67 -10.13 -0.11
C ILE A 128 -24.33 -10.13 1.29
N PRO A 129 -25.14 -11.14 1.64
CA PRO A 129 -25.83 -11.18 2.93
C PRO A 129 -24.88 -11.71 4.05
N ILE A 130 -23.73 -11.07 4.23
CA ILE A 130 -22.82 -11.29 5.35
C ILE A 130 -22.79 -10.02 6.19
N ALA A 131 -23.23 -10.12 7.44
CA ALA A 131 -23.07 -9.01 8.37
C ALA A 131 -21.59 -8.81 8.69
N VAL A 132 -21.14 -7.55 8.65
CA VAL A 132 -19.75 -7.15 8.85
C VAL A 132 -19.68 -6.06 9.90
N HIS A 133 -18.67 -6.15 10.76
CA HIS A 133 -18.41 -5.19 11.84
C HIS A 133 -16.93 -4.83 11.89
N ALA A 134 -16.63 -3.67 12.46
CA ALA A 134 -15.24 -3.28 12.71
C ALA A 134 -14.48 -4.35 13.51
N GLY A 135 -13.31 -4.74 13.04
CA GLY A 135 -12.47 -5.76 13.66
C GLY A 135 -12.71 -7.18 13.14
N ASP A 136 -13.76 -7.42 12.35
CA ASP A 136 -13.96 -8.72 11.71
C ASP A 136 -12.79 -9.07 10.78
N GLN A 137 -12.43 -10.34 10.78
CA GLN A 137 -11.45 -10.90 9.84
C GLN A 137 -12.19 -11.41 8.61
N MET A 138 -11.92 -10.82 7.45
CA MET A 138 -12.52 -11.20 6.18
C MET A 138 -11.50 -11.89 5.29
N THR A 139 -11.94 -12.90 4.53
CA THR A 139 -11.14 -13.46 3.44
C THR A 139 -11.95 -13.49 2.17
N GLY A 140 -11.37 -12.96 1.10
CA GLY A 140 -11.97 -12.90 -0.24
C GLY A 140 -11.16 -13.67 -1.26
N SER A 141 -11.81 -14.17 -2.29
CA SER A 141 -11.13 -14.71 -3.47
C SER A 141 -11.96 -14.58 -4.73
N VAL A 142 -11.27 -14.35 -5.84
CA VAL A 142 -11.81 -14.38 -7.19
C VAL A 142 -11.09 -15.45 -7.99
N THR A 143 -11.83 -16.26 -8.74
CA THR A 143 -11.26 -17.27 -9.64
C THR A 143 -11.96 -17.20 -10.98
N VAL A 144 -11.20 -17.08 -12.06
CA VAL A 144 -11.68 -17.00 -13.44
C VAL A 144 -11.31 -18.28 -14.18
N ARG A 145 -12.32 -18.89 -14.85
CA ARG A 145 -12.15 -20.04 -15.74
C ARG A 145 -12.97 -19.82 -17.02
N GLY A 146 -12.31 -19.42 -18.08
CA GLY A 146 -12.99 -18.97 -19.30
C GLY A 146 -13.89 -17.78 -18.99
N THR A 147 -15.18 -17.90 -19.23
CA THR A 147 -16.19 -16.86 -18.96
C THR A 147 -16.89 -17.02 -17.60
N HIS A 148 -16.42 -17.91 -16.76
CA HIS A 148 -17.00 -18.15 -15.42
C HIS A 148 -16.13 -17.51 -14.36
N VAL A 149 -16.72 -16.63 -13.57
CA VAL A 149 -16.10 -15.95 -12.43
C VAL A 149 -16.70 -16.50 -11.15
N THR A 150 -15.88 -17.12 -10.31
CA THR A 150 -16.28 -17.57 -8.97
C THR A 150 -15.77 -16.59 -7.94
N LEU A 151 -16.70 -15.98 -7.20
CA LEU A 151 -16.41 -15.02 -6.13
C LEU A 151 -16.76 -15.64 -4.79
N ARG A 152 -15.87 -15.53 -3.82
CA ARG A 152 -16.07 -16.04 -2.47
C ARG A 152 -15.69 -14.97 -1.47
N LEU A 153 -16.53 -14.84 -0.45
CA LEU A 153 -16.25 -14.01 0.72
C LEU A 153 -16.60 -14.80 1.98
N ARG A 154 -15.76 -14.71 2.98
CA ARG A 154 -16.00 -15.35 4.28
C ARG A 154 -15.60 -14.39 5.39
N ASN A 155 -16.50 -14.23 6.36
CA ASN A 155 -16.18 -13.64 7.65
C ASN A 155 -15.60 -14.74 8.55
N LEU A 156 -14.29 -14.68 8.83
CA LEU A 156 -13.59 -15.69 9.64
C LEU A 156 -13.95 -15.57 11.13
N THR A 157 -14.34 -14.37 11.58
CA THR A 157 -14.76 -14.11 12.96
C THR A 157 -16.07 -14.80 13.28
N THR A 158 -17.05 -14.71 12.39
CA THR A 158 -18.40 -15.29 12.58
C THR A 158 -18.56 -16.66 11.93
N GLY A 159 -17.65 -17.04 11.01
CA GLY A 159 -17.70 -18.27 10.24
C GLY A 159 -18.67 -18.24 9.03
N VAL A 160 -19.43 -17.16 8.85
CA VAL A 160 -20.38 -17.00 7.74
C VAL A 160 -19.63 -16.88 6.43
N ARG A 161 -20.14 -17.53 5.38
CA ARG A 161 -19.52 -17.58 4.05
C ARG A 161 -20.54 -17.39 2.95
N TYR A 162 -20.07 -16.81 1.86
CA TYR A 162 -20.83 -16.67 0.61
C TYR A 162 -19.96 -17.17 -0.56
N SER A 163 -20.59 -17.76 -1.55
CA SER A 163 -19.95 -18.15 -2.80
C SER A 163 -20.94 -18.08 -3.94
N THR A 164 -20.54 -17.49 -5.04
CA THR A 164 -21.32 -17.44 -6.27
C THR A 164 -20.42 -17.65 -7.48
N THR A 165 -20.97 -18.23 -8.55
CA THR A 165 -20.33 -18.27 -9.85
C THR A 165 -21.23 -17.53 -10.85
N ARG A 166 -20.63 -16.59 -11.58
CA ARG A 166 -21.30 -15.76 -12.58
C ARG A 166 -20.68 -16.01 -13.95
N HIS A 167 -21.47 -15.83 -14.97
CA HIS A 167 -21.01 -15.85 -16.35
C HIS A 167 -20.93 -14.41 -16.86
N THR A 168 -19.80 -14.02 -17.43
CA THR A 168 -19.61 -12.75 -18.12
C THR A 168 -18.69 -12.94 -19.32
N SER A 169 -18.94 -12.19 -20.39
CA SER A 169 -18.06 -12.14 -21.55
C SER A 169 -16.97 -11.09 -21.42
N GLN A 170 -17.12 -10.17 -20.47
CA GLN A 170 -16.12 -9.14 -20.17
C GLN A 170 -15.28 -9.61 -18.99
N ILE A 171 -14.04 -9.97 -19.28
CA ILE A 171 -13.08 -10.51 -18.31
C ILE A 171 -11.74 -9.82 -18.54
N ASP A 172 -11.15 -9.33 -17.43
CA ASP A 172 -9.77 -8.88 -17.42
C ASP A 172 -8.97 -9.67 -16.36
N VAL A 173 -7.99 -10.40 -16.80
CA VAL A 173 -7.07 -11.17 -15.95
C VAL A 173 -5.63 -10.64 -16.05
N SER A 174 -5.50 -9.39 -16.47
CA SER A 174 -4.18 -8.76 -16.70
C SER A 174 -3.51 -8.26 -15.43
N SER A 175 -4.19 -8.29 -14.30
CA SER A 175 -3.64 -7.99 -12.97
C SER A 175 -4.30 -8.84 -11.89
N ALA A 176 -3.66 -8.93 -10.72
CA ALA A 176 -4.24 -9.43 -9.49
C ALA A 176 -4.01 -8.38 -8.40
N ASP A 177 -5.07 -8.03 -7.69
CA ASP A 177 -5.14 -6.78 -6.97
C ASP A 177 -5.58 -7.00 -5.52
N TRP A 178 -4.94 -6.28 -4.57
CA TRP A 178 -5.27 -6.21 -3.16
C TRP A 178 -5.31 -4.74 -2.78
N ILE A 179 -6.51 -4.19 -2.68
CA ILE A 179 -6.72 -2.74 -2.71
C ILE A 179 -7.54 -2.27 -1.52
N LEU A 180 -7.17 -1.10 -1.02
CA LEU A 180 -8.03 -0.17 -0.33
C LEU A 180 -8.37 0.96 -1.29
N GLU A 181 -9.65 1.24 -1.46
CA GLU A 181 -10.18 2.17 -2.44
C GLU A 181 -10.99 3.29 -1.80
N ALA A 182 -10.90 4.48 -2.40
CA ALA A 182 -11.93 5.51 -2.33
C ALA A 182 -12.90 5.29 -3.49
N PRO A 183 -14.11 4.74 -3.25
CA PRO A 183 -15.05 4.44 -4.33
C PRO A 183 -15.39 5.65 -5.18
N SER A 184 -15.83 5.41 -6.40
CA SER A 184 -16.24 6.47 -7.31
C SER A 184 -17.74 6.43 -7.56
N SER A 185 -18.37 7.62 -7.59
CA SER A 185 -19.73 7.80 -8.09
C SER A 185 -19.68 8.16 -9.56
N CYS A 186 -20.31 7.35 -10.40
CA CYS A 186 -20.31 7.53 -11.85
C CYS A 186 -21.68 7.99 -12.35
N THR A 187 -21.67 8.95 -13.27
CA THR A 187 -22.79 9.31 -14.12
C THR A 187 -22.54 8.78 -15.53
N ALA A 188 -23.48 8.95 -16.45
CA ALA A 188 -23.30 8.54 -17.85
C ALA A 188 -22.08 9.18 -18.54
N SER A 189 -21.59 10.32 -18.03
CA SER A 189 -20.54 11.13 -18.67
C SER A 189 -19.24 11.25 -17.89
N ALA A 190 -19.24 10.97 -16.56
CA ALA A 190 -18.06 11.14 -15.72
C ALA A 190 -18.15 10.35 -14.42
N CYS A 191 -16.99 9.87 -13.92
CA CYS A 191 -16.83 9.34 -12.59
C CYS A 191 -16.12 10.36 -11.70
N GLN A 192 -16.56 10.47 -10.46
CA GLN A 192 -15.94 11.29 -9.43
C GLN A 192 -15.58 10.42 -8.23
N THR A 193 -14.32 10.42 -7.84
CA THR A 193 -13.89 9.77 -6.61
C THR A 193 -14.52 10.42 -5.40
N LEU A 194 -15.11 9.61 -4.53
CA LEU A 194 -15.74 10.05 -3.29
C LEU A 194 -14.69 10.34 -2.21
N PRO A 195 -15.00 11.19 -1.22
CA PRO A 195 -14.07 11.47 -0.13
C PRO A 195 -13.70 10.21 0.64
N LEU A 196 -12.40 9.97 0.80
CA LEU A 196 -11.88 8.78 1.51
C LEU A 196 -12.18 8.85 3.01
N ALA A 197 -12.73 7.76 3.57
CA ALA A 197 -12.93 7.61 5.00
C ALA A 197 -11.60 7.49 5.73
N ASN A 198 -11.55 8.00 6.97
CA ASN A 198 -10.42 7.75 7.86
C ASN A 198 -10.57 6.35 8.46
N PHE A 199 -9.94 5.37 7.81
CA PHE A 199 -9.93 3.98 8.22
C PHE A 199 -8.74 3.64 9.14
N GLY A 200 -7.85 4.60 9.45
CA GLY A 200 -6.62 4.36 10.20
C GLY A 200 -5.65 3.47 9.45
N GLY A 201 -5.82 2.17 9.54
CA GLY A 201 -5.02 1.17 8.82
C GLY A 201 -5.79 -0.10 8.51
N VAL A 202 -5.49 -0.72 7.37
CA VAL A 202 -6.00 -2.04 6.96
C VAL A 202 -4.82 -2.96 6.69
N SER A 203 -4.74 -4.06 7.43
CA SER A 203 -3.70 -5.08 7.21
C SER A 203 -4.23 -6.19 6.32
N PHE A 204 -3.51 -6.48 5.24
CA PHE A 204 -3.73 -7.62 4.37
C PHE A 204 -2.75 -8.74 4.71
N THR A 205 -3.22 -9.98 4.68
CA THR A 205 -2.43 -11.20 4.85
C THR A 205 -2.89 -12.27 3.88
N ALA A 206 -2.10 -13.31 3.68
CA ALA A 206 -2.39 -14.36 2.71
C ALA A 206 -2.75 -13.79 1.31
N ALA A 207 -2.09 -12.68 0.94
CA ALA A 207 -2.24 -12.02 -0.34
C ALA A 207 -1.53 -12.84 -1.41
N THR A 208 -2.29 -13.70 -2.11
CA THR A 208 -1.75 -14.67 -3.08
C THR A 208 -2.49 -14.62 -4.41
N ALA A 209 -1.77 -14.88 -5.50
CA ALA A 209 -2.32 -14.99 -6.84
C ALA A 209 -1.86 -16.27 -7.53
N THR A 210 -2.59 -16.66 -8.59
CA THR A 210 -2.24 -17.79 -9.45
C THR A 210 -2.19 -17.35 -10.90
N SER A 211 -1.08 -17.61 -11.58
CA SER A 211 -0.91 -17.43 -13.03
C SER A 211 -0.41 -18.73 -13.65
N GLY A 212 -1.15 -19.29 -14.61
CA GLY A 212 -0.87 -20.61 -15.11
C GLY A 212 -0.97 -21.68 -14.01
N SER A 213 0.11 -22.43 -13.78
CA SER A 213 0.24 -23.42 -12.70
C SER A 213 0.97 -22.89 -11.47
N HIS A 214 1.44 -21.64 -11.51
CA HIS A 214 2.20 -21.03 -10.43
C HIS A 214 1.30 -20.24 -9.47
N THR A 215 1.45 -20.47 -8.18
CA THR A 215 0.78 -19.72 -7.12
C THR A 215 1.83 -19.16 -6.17
N GLY A 216 1.74 -17.88 -5.86
CA GLY A 216 2.70 -17.20 -4.98
C GLY A 216 2.08 -16.00 -4.26
N PRO A 217 2.83 -15.38 -3.32
CA PRO A 217 2.43 -14.17 -2.63
C PRO A 217 2.47 -12.95 -3.55
N VAL A 218 1.99 -11.80 -3.07
CA VAL A 218 1.96 -10.55 -3.85
C VAL A 218 3.32 -10.21 -4.48
N GLU A 219 4.41 -10.28 -3.75
CA GLU A 219 5.78 -10.02 -4.25
C GLU A 219 6.51 -11.30 -4.68
N ASP A 220 5.84 -12.17 -5.43
CA ASP A 220 6.46 -13.36 -6.00
C ASP A 220 7.31 -13.03 -7.23
N THR A 221 8.39 -13.76 -7.44
CA THR A 221 9.30 -13.57 -8.59
C THR A 221 8.69 -14.02 -9.92
N GLY A 222 7.55 -14.71 -9.92
CA GLY A 222 6.80 -15.13 -11.10
C GLY A 222 6.09 -14.01 -11.85
N TRP A 223 5.99 -12.83 -11.23
CA TRP A 223 5.34 -11.64 -11.80
C TRP A 223 6.05 -10.36 -11.37
N SER A 224 5.74 -9.23 -12.00
CA SER A 224 6.12 -7.92 -11.51
C SER A 224 5.03 -7.35 -10.60
N THR A 225 5.39 -6.42 -9.73
CA THR A 225 4.46 -5.79 -8.81
C THR A 225 4.51 -4.28 -8.91
N ALA A 226 3.38 -3.64 -8.62
CA ALA A 226 3.26 -2.20 -8.45
C ALA A 226 2.66 -1.91 -7.09
N GLN A 227 3.36 -1.12 -6.29
CA GLN A 227 2.82 -0.51 -5.09
C GLN A 227 2.02 0.72 -5.48
N ILE A 228 0.78 0.83 -5.01
CA ILE A 228 -0.13 1.91 -5.34
C ILE A 228 -0.30 2.82 -4.13
N GLU A 229 -0.14 4.12 -4.35
CA GLU A 229 -0.39 5.17 -3.37
C GLU A 229 -1.59 6.00 -3.81
N LEU A 230 -2.62 6.09 -2.95
CA LEU A 230 -3.79 6.92 -3.18
C LEU A 230 -3.52 8.35 -2.72
N ARG A 231 -3.85 9.33 -3.58
CA ARG A 231 -3.79 10.75 -3.24
C ARG A 231 -5.08 11.44 -3.63
N GLN A 232 -5.84 11.89 -2.63
CA GLN A 232 -7.03 12.74 -2.81
C GLN A 232 -6.74 14.20 -2.48
N GLY A 233 -7.44 15.11 -3.19
CA GLY A 233 -7.21 16.54 -3.08
C GLY A 233 -6.23 17.09 -4.11
N ALA A 234 -5.40 16.28 -4.72
CA ALA A 234 -4.66 16.63 -5.92
C ALA A 234 -5.63 16.72 -7.11
N ARG A 235 -5.64 17.83 -7.85
CA ARG A 235 -6.45 17.94 -9.05
C ARG A 235 -6.03 16.85 -10.05
N PRO A 236 -6.98 16.10 -10.66
CA PRO A 236 -6.65 15.16 -11.72
C PRO A 236 -5.82 15.86 -12.80
N GLY A 237 -4.66 15.34 -13.15
CA GLY A 237 -3.74 15.92 -14.13
C GLY A 237 -2.70 16.91 -13.61
N THR A 238 -2.67 17.26 -12.33
CA THR A 238 -1.65 18.14 -11.74
C THR A 238 -0.51 17.39 -11.04
N ALA A 239 -0.49 16.09 -11.04
CA ALA A 239 0.67 15.29 -10.62
C ALA A 239 1.84 15.41 -11.62
N ARG A 240 2.13 16.59 -12.13
CA ARG A 240 3.41 16.92 -12.77
C ARG A 240 4.31 17.48 -11.69
N PHE A 241 5.18 16.65 -11.19
CA PHE A 241 6.31 17.02 -10.37
C PHE A 241 7.27 17.91 -11.18
N ALA A 242 6.95 19.16 -11.36
CA ALA A 242 7.88 20.17 -11.81
C ALA A 242 7.35 21.54 -11.41
N ASN A 243 8.04 22.16 -10.45
CA ASN A 243 8.10 23.59 -10.27
C ASN A 243 6.82 24.30 -9.83
N GLY A 244 6.57 24.38 -8.54
CA GLY A 244 5.83 25.49 -7.94
C GLY A 244 4.32 25.36 -7.87
N HIS A 245 3.74 24.16 -7.93
CA HIS A 245 2.31 24.00 -7.68
C HIS A 245 2.01 23.97 -6.18
N VAL A 246 1.19 24.91 -5.75
CA VAL A 246 0.57 24.95 -4.43
C VAL A 246 -0.27 23.68 -4.29
N LEU A 247 0.16 22.74 -3.45
CA LEU A 247 -0.64 21.60 -3.05
C LEU A 247 -1.92 22.11 -2.38
N PRO A 248 -3.08 21.44 -2.54
CA PRO A 248 -4.27 21.79 -1.78
C PRO A 248 -3.96 21.80 -0.28
N ALA A 249 -4.69 22.58 0.48
CA ALA A 249 -4.41 22.83 1.90
C ALA A 249 -4.29 21.54 2.72
N ASN A 250 -5.07 20.50 2.39
CA ASN A 250 -5.01 19.19 3.02
C ASN A 250 -5.04 18.11 1.93
N GLU A 251 -4.07 17.22 1.92
CA GLU A 251 -4.02 16.07 1.04
C GLU A 251 -4.25 14.80 1.88
N VAL A 252 -5.30 14.06 1.55
CA VAL A 252 -5.54 12.75 2.13
C VAL A 252 -4.79 11.71 1.31
N ILE A 253 -4.01 10.89 1.97
CA ILE A 253 -3.24 9.82 1.34
C ILE A 253 -3.49 8.49 2.03
N ALA A 254 -3.45 7.43 1.23
CA ALA A 254 -3.36 6.08 1.72
C ALA A 254 -2.15 5.40 1.06
N THR A 255 -1.27 4.86 1.88
CA THR A 255 0.01 4.30 1.44
C THR A 255 0.14 2.86 1.90
N ALA A 256 0.45 1.96 0.96
CA ALA A 256 0.76 0.58 1.31
C ALA A 256 2.19 0.49 1.87
N THR A 257 2.41 -0.37 2.86
CA THR A 257 3.76 -0.78 3.28
C THR A 257 4.35 -1.77 2.30
N ALA A 258 5.66 -2.04 2.39
CA ALA A 258 6.27 -3.16 1.70
C ALA A 258 5.55 -4.46 2.08
N ALA A 259 5.39 -5.37 1.13
CA ALA A 259 4.85 -6.68 1.44
C ALA A 259 5.96 -7.56 2.05
N GLU A 260 5.60 -8.33 3.07
CA GLU A 260 6.57 -9.10 3.84
C GLU A 260 6.16 -10.56 4.01
N GLY A 261 7.16 -11.41 4.03
CA GLY A 261 7.04 -12.82 4.35
C GLY A 261 6.35 -13.66 3.27
N PRO A 262 6.31 -14.99 3.49
CA PRO A 262 5.83 -15.96 2.48
C PRO A 262 4.32 -15.86 2.22
N LEU A 263 3.58 -15.10 3.02
CA LEU A 263 2.14 -14.90 2.90
C LEU A 263 1.78 -13.53 2.30
N GLY A 264 2.77 -12.73 1.87
CA GLY A 264 2.55 -11.42 1.27
C GLY A 264 1.74 -10.48 2.18
N ALA A 265 2.17 -10.34 3.45
CA ALA A 265 1.51 -9.47 4.40
C ALA A 265 1.93 -8.02 4.19
N PHE A 266 0.99 -7.09 4.19
CA PHE A 266 1.24 -5.65 4.14
C PHE A 266 0.10 -4.89 4.79
N SER A 267 0.30 -3.60 5.05
CA SER A 267 -0.74 -2.69 5.53
C SER A 267 -0.93 -1.54 4.57
N VAL A 268 -2.14 -0.99 4.55
CA VAL A 268 -2.46 0.28 3.92
C VAL A 268 -2.83 1.25 5.03
N ASP A 269 -2.07 2.34 5.15
CA ASP A 269 -2.23 3.32 6.22
C ASP A 269 -2.82 4.63 5.67
N TRP A 270 -3.83 5.14 6.36
CA TRP A 270 -4.44 6.44 6.07
C TRP A 270 -3.68 7.55 6.78
N SER A 271 -3.47 8.67 6.09
CA SER A 271 -2.96 9.88 6.72
C SER A 271 -3.52 11.13 6.05
N GLU A 272 -3.59 12.21 6.81
CA GLU A 272 -3.85 13.54 6.28
C GLU A 272 -2.53 14.33 6.29
N ARG A 273 -2.06 14.70 5.11
CA ARG A 273 -0.88 15.54 5.00
C ARG A 273 -1.29 16.99 5.00
N GLN A 274 -0.89 17.71 6.04
CA GLN A 274 -0.98 19.17 6.07
C GLN A 274 0.12 19.74 5.14
N PRO A 275 -0.13 20.83 4.39
CA PRO A 275 0.94 21.55 3.73
C PRO A 275 1.98 21.90 4.78
N GLN A 276 3.22 21.53 4.56
CA GLN A 276 4.31 22.03 5.40
C GLN A 276 4.33 23.54 5.22
N GLY A 277 3.88 24.27 6.25
CA GLY A 277 4.04 25.70 6.30
C GLY A 277 5.50 26.00 6.04
N GLU A 278 5.79 26.85 5.07
CA GLU A 278 7.12 27.41 4.89
C GLU A 278 7.55 27.88 6.27
N GLY A 279 8.65 27.28 6.76
CA GLY A 279 9.14 27.55 8.10
C GLY A 279 9.20 29.05 8.31
N HIS A 280 8.46 29.54 9.27
CA HIS A 280 8.57 30.89 9.76
C HIS A 280 10.04 31.09 10.13
N ARG A 281 10.82 31.70 9.21
CA ARG A 281 12.10 32.26 9.60
C ARG A 281 11.77 33.25 10.72
N PRO A 282 12.33 33.08 11.92
CA PRO A 282 12.16 34.08 12.93
C PRO A 282 12.65 35.39 12.30
N ARG A 283 11.76 36.38 12.18
CA ARG A 283 12.18 37.77 11.87
C ARG A 283 13.16 38.14 12.97
N SER A 284 14.41 38.27 12.58
CA SER A 284 15.39 38.93 13.40
C SER A 284 14.79 40.30 13.79
N PHE A 285 14.55 40.50 15.08
CA PHE A 285 14.27 41.82 15.62
C PHE A 285 15.51 42.68 15.36
N GLY A 286 15.46 43.45 14.28
CA GLY A 286 16.39 44.50 13.97
C GLY A 286 15.99 45.73 14.77
N GLU A 287 16.86 46.07 15.68
CA GLU A 287 17.23 47.41 16.11
C GLU A 287 16.13 48.48 16.20
N ALA A 288 15.87 48.91 17.43
CA ALA A 288 15.09 50.08 17.78
C ALA A 288 15.73 51.35 17.19
N ALA A 289 14.98 52.11 16.40
CA ALA A 289 15.33 53.50 16.06
C ALA A 289 14.77 54.45 17.10
N PRO A 290 15.47 55.57 17.39
CA PRO A 290 15.20 56.43 18.56
C PRO A 290 14.03 57.37 18.38
N PHE A 291 13.46 57.72 19.50
CA PHE A 291 12.41 58.75 19.68
C PHE A 291 12.73 60.08 18.99
N GLY A 292 11.80 60.61 18.22
CA GLY A 292 11.75 61.98 17.74
C GLY A 292 10.47 62.66 18.25
N GLU A 293 10.67 63.68 19.12
CA GLU A 293 9.63 64.58 19.63
C GLU A 293 9.05 65.55 18.57
N GLY A 294 7.86 65.95 18.83
CA GLY A 294 7.30 67.22 18.30
C GLY A 294 6.21 67.04 17.28
N ALA A 295 5.07 67.70 17.26
CA ALA A 295 4.55 68.88 17.94
C ALA A 295 3.03 68.93 17.69
N TYR A 296 2.34 69.56 18.60
CA TYR A 296 0.95 69.99 18.56
C TYR A 296 0.63 71.03 17.46
N SER A 297 -0.54 70.91 16.83
CA SER A 297 -1.51 72.01 16.53
C SER A 297 -2.63 71.38 15.67
N GLY A 298 -3.95 71.47 15.96
CA GLY A 298 -4.77 72.59 16.35
C GLY A 298 -5.59 73.07 15.13
N SER A 299 -6.76 72.55 14.96
CA SER A 299 -8.04 73.18 14.60
C SER A 299 -9.01 72.21 13.99
#